data_2beedb9bcd34a75b2274dcb3f3989598
#
_entry.id   2beedb9bcd34a75b2274dcb3f3989598
#
_cell.length_a   1.000
_cell.length_b   1.000
_cell.length_c   1.000
_cell.angle_alpha   90.00
_cell.angle_beta   90.00
_cell.angle_gamma   90.00
#
_symmetry.space_group_name_H-M   'P 1'
#
loop_
_entity.id
_entity.type
_entity.pdbx_description
1 polymer ?
#
loop_
_entity_poly.entity_id
_entity_poly.type
_entity_poly.pdbx_seq_one_letter_code
_entity_poly.pdbx_strand_id
1 'polypeptide(L)'
;MRNKLKIAAAFLLISFAAPSLSAADYYARDFGAVPDGVTLNTASIQAAIDFVSTHGGGRLILDQGDYVCGSFYLKSNVLLCIDGDSAILGSLNPFDYVRDPDAKWTALVFAIGQENIGICGGGMIDGRGFDIAVRYTDFVHLGLMEDKLSNDRMVEQKRPENIHFYKCTGITIKDITLKDPGCWNQQYDKCRDILIDGVTVDAKSYWNNDGVDIVDCSDVIIRNCYFDAADDVYCFKSHSEDGVSENILVENCVGRSSANGIKFGTYTRGKFKHFRFKNITIFDTYRSAITIATVDGAQIEDVVIDSIRSIHTGNPIFLRTGTRHTNDNQKPYLKDITIKNMYAEVPFEKPDAGYGYEGPVEDLPRNVCPSIIAGIPDIRIENVRLENIHIVYPGHADPEYAYAGTSKEELNAIEEQETRYPEFSNWKELPAWGFYIRHADGIVFDNVTITVAGEDYRPAIVTDDVNGLRMKDLKIIDDFAPKGKKQIITKDTKNIRKK
;
A
#
# COMPACT_ATOMS: atom_id res chain seq x y z
N MET A 1 -32.36 -34.03 9.97
CA MET A 1 -32.60 -32.97 8.94
C MET A 1 -31.48 -31.93 9.09
N ARG A 2 -30.53 -31.91 8.17
CA ARG A 2 -29.39 -31.01 8.22
C ARG A 2 -29.69 -29.83 7.29
N ASN A 3 -29.94 -28.66 7.85
CA ASN A 3 -30.04 -27.42 7.10
C ASN A 3 -28.62 -27.04 6.61
N LYS A 4 -28.40 -27.16 5.30
CA LYS A 4 -27.27 -26.59 4.61
C LYS A 4 -27.59 -25.11 4.37
N LEU A 5 -27.03 -24.21 5.16
CA LEU A 5 -27.03 -22.80 4.85
C LEU A 5 -26.13 -22.62 3.60
N LYS A 6 -26.75 -22.35 2.49
CA LYS A 6 -26.04 -21.82 1.29
C LYS A 6 -25.82 -20.33 1.52
N ILE A 7 -24.60 -19.94 1.83
CA ILE A 7 -24.18 -18.53 1.75
C ILE A 7 -24.09 -18.23 0.26
N ALA A 8 -25.10 -17.58 -0.27
CA ALA A 8 -25.03 -16.96 -1.59
C ALA A 8 -24.22 -15.68 -1.46
N ALA A 9 -23.02 -15.67 -2.03
CA ALA A 9 -22.26 -14.44 -2.21
C ALA A 9 -23.04 -13.56 -3.21
N ALA A 10 -23.73 -12.57 -2.69
CA ALA A 10 -24.33 -11.53 -3.50
C ALA A 10 -23.19 -10.63 -4.00
N PHE A 11 -22.77 -10.83 -5.24
CA PHE A 11 -21.98 -9.83 -5.97
C PHE A 11 -22.90 -8.64 -6.21
N LEU A 12 -22.74 -7.59 -5.44
CA LEU A 12 -23.28 -6.28 -5.81
C LEU A 12 -22.45 -5.81 -7.03
N LEU A 13 -23.01 -5.93 -8.22
CA LEU A 13 -22.52 -5.24 -9.40
C LEU A 13 -22.74 -3.74 -9.14
N ILE A 14 -21.72 -3.07 -8.61
CA ILE A 14 -21.69 -1.62 -8.56
C ILE A 14 -21.52 -1.16 -10.01
N SER A 15 -22.63 -0.88 -10.65
CA SER A 15 -22.65 -0.23 -11.95
C SER A 15 -22.39 1.24 -11.71
N PHE A 16 -21.13 1.67 -11.82
CA PHE A 16 -20.83 3.08 -11.94
C PHE A 16 -21.41 3.58 -13.28
N ALA A 17 -22.54 4.23 -13.23
CA ALA A 17 -22.94 5.12 -14.29
C ALA A 17 -21.95 6.30 -14.22
N ALA A 18 -20.94 6.29 -15.10
CA ALA A 18 -20.16 7.50 -15.33
C ALA A 18 -21.16 8.63 -15.61
N PRO A 19 -21.12 9.74 -14.87
CA PRO A 19 -21.99 10.85 -15.17
C PRO A 19 -21.75 11.23 -16.62
N SER A 20 -22.78 11.18 -17.45
CA SER A 20 -22.73 11.79 -18.77
C SER A 20 -22.77 13.30 -18.55
N LEU A 21 -21.62 13.89 -18.18
CA LEU A 21 -21.39 15.32 -18.32
C LEU A 21 -21.68 15.63 -19.79
N SER A 22 -22.61 16.54 -20.08
CA SER A 22 -22.73 17.18 -21.39
C SER A 22 -21.38 17.87 -21.61
N ALA A 23 -20.46 17.17 -22.27
CA ALA A 23 -19.05 17.48 -22.22
C ALA A 23 -18.74 18.60 -23.20
N ALA A 24 -18.89 19.83 -22.77
CA ALA A 24 -18.23 20.94 -23.45
C ALA A 24 -16.72 20.80 -23.23
N ASP A 25 -15.95 20.94 -24.29
CA ASP A 25 -14.51 20.97 -24.28
C ASP A 25 -14.02 22.40 -24.18
N TYR A 26 -13.09 22.63 -23.25
CA TYR A 26 -12.42 23.89 -23.03
C TYR A 26 -10.93 23.67 -23.09
N TYR A 27 -10.18 24.55 -23.72
CA TYR A 27 -8.72 24.40 -23.83
C TYR A 27 -8.04 25.39 -22.90
N ALA A 28 -7.09 24.91 -22.10
CA ALA A 28 -6.36 25.75 -21.14
C ALA A 28 -5.68 26.97 -21.82
N ARG A 29 -5.25 26.80 -23.07
CA ARG A 29 -4.63 27.87 -23.87
C ARG A 29 -5.58 29.04 -24.14
N ASP A 30 -6.90 28.81 -24.23
CA ASP A 30 -7.92 29.86 -24.41
C ASP A 30 -8.00 30.76 -23.16
N PHE A 31 -7.48 30.32 -22.03
CA PHE A 31 -7.39 31.05 -20.77
C PHE A 31 -5.98 31.60 -20.48
N GLY A 32 -5.12 31.61 -21.49
CA GLY A 32 -3.79 32.17 -21.41
C GLY A 32 -2.71 31.20 -20.84
N ALA A 33 -2.99 29.91 -20.76
CA ALA A 33 -1.97 28.92 -20.43
C ALA A 33 -1.01 28.72 -21.62
N VAL A 34 0.29 28.61 -21.34
CA VAL A 34 1.36 28.51 -22.34
C VAL A 34 2.11 27.18 -22.16
N PRO A 35 2.05 26.25 -23.13
CA PRO A 35 2.62 24.90 -23.04
C PRO A 35 4.12 24.87 -23.45
N ASP A 36 4.96 25.73 -22.87
CA ASP A 36 6.37 25.88 -23.24
C ASP A 36 7.36 25.22 -22.27
N GLY A 37 6.86 24.57 -21.20
CA GLY A 37 7.68 23.94 -20.17
C GLY A 37 8.42 24.91 -19.24
N VAL A 38 8.18 26.21 -19.34
CA VAL A 38 8.88 27.27 -18.60
C VAL A 38 7.93 28.23 -17.91
N THR A 39 6.90 28.70 -18.63
CA THR A 39 5.93 29.68 -18.11
C THR A 39 5.10 29.07 -16.97
N LEU A 40 5.01 29.78 -15.84
CA LEU A 40 4.17 29.35 -14.71
C LEU A 40 2.69 29.52 -15.06
N ASN A 41 1.95 28.45 -15.18
CA ASN A 41 0.57 28.37 -15.65
C ASN A 41 -0.47 28.26 -14.54
N THR A 42 -0.07 28.26 -13.26
CA THR A 42 -0.99 28.02 -12.13
C THR A 42 -2.23 28.90 -12.18
N ALA A 43 -2.07 30.20 -12.40
CA ALA A 43 -3.18 31.16 -12.43
C ALA A 43 -4.11 30.96 -13.65
N SER A 44 -3.56 30.70 -14.82
CA SER A 44 -4.32 30.48 -16.06
C SER A 44 -5.13 29.19 -15.99
N ILE A 45 -4.52 28.10 -15.49
CA ILE A 45 -5.20 26.81 -15.31
C ILE A 45 -6.28 26.92 -14.23
N GLN A 46 -6.02 27.63 -13.11
CA GLN A 46 -7.04 27.85 -12.09
C GLN A 46 -8.23 28.65 -12.64
N ALA A 47 -7.96 29.71 -13.39
CA ALA A 47 -9.03 30.51 -14.03
C ALA A 47 -9.87 29.68 -15.02
N ALA A 48 -9.24 28.79 -15.78
CA ALA A 48 -9.93 27.85 -16.66
C ALA A 48 -10.82 26.88 -15.89
N ILE A 49 -10.30 26.27 -14.81
CA ILE A 49 -11.07 25.37 -13.94
C ILE A 49 -12.27 26.08 -13.34
N ASP A 50 -12.09 27.28 -12.80
CA ASP A 50 -13.15 28.07 -12.19
C ASP A 50 -14.22 28.43 -13.22
N PHE A 51 -13.83 28.80 -14.45
CA PHE A 51 -14.76 29.07 -15.55
C PHE A 51 -15.55 27.82 -15.91
N VAL A 52 -14.91 26.70 -16.17
CA VAL A 52 -15.57 25.43 -16.55
C VAL A 52 -16.59 25.02 -15.49
N SER A 53 -16.17 25.01 -14.21
CA SER A 53 -17.05 24.64 -13.11
C SER A 53 -18.28 25.52 -12.99
N THR A 54 -18.15 26.85 -13.18
CA THR A 54 -19.24 27.80 -13.05
C THR A 54 -20.15 27.87 -14.29
N HIS A 55 -19.71 27.30 -15.42
CA HIS A 55 -20.46 27.26 -16.68
C HIS A 55 -21.08 25.89 -17.00
N GLY A 56 -21.36 25.10 -15.97
CA GLY A 56 -22.06 23.83 -16.12
C GLY A 56 -21.16 22.61 -16.16
N GLY A 57 -19.85 22.77 -15.96
CA GLY A 57 -18.88 21.70 -16.01
C GLY A 57 -18.43 21.35 -17.42
N GLY A 58 -17.50 20.41 -17.51
CA GLY A 58 -16.98 19.93 -18.79
C GLY A 58 -15.54 19.40 -18.68
N ARG A 59 -14.91 19.20 -19.84
CA ARG A 59 -13.51 18.79 -19.92
C ARG A 59 -12.62 20.01 -20.12
N LEU A 60 -11.64 20.19 -19.25
CA LEU A 60 -10.55 21.15 -19.46
C LEU A 60 -9.35 20.40 -20.06
N ILE A 61 -8.99 20.73 -21.28
CA ILE A 61 -7.97 20.03 -22.07
C ILE A 61 -6.67 20.82 -22.03
N LEU A 62 -5.61 20.12 -21.64
CA LEU A 62 -4.22 20.55 -21.73
C LEU A 62 -3.57 19.79 -22.88
N ASP A 63 -3.20 20.48 -23.93
CA ASP A 63 -2.64 19.94 -25.16
C ASP A 63 -1.38 20.68 -25.61
N GLN A 64 -0.64 20.11 -26.58
CA GLN A 64 0.46 20.74 -27.31
C GLN A 64 1.71 21.08 -26.50
N GLY A 65 1.96 20.46 -25.34
CA GLY A 65 3.23 20.59 -24.63
C GLY A 65 3.09 20.65 -23.11
N ASP A 66 4.08 21.23 -22.43
CA ASP A 66 4.27 21.11 -21.00
C ASP A 66 3.87 22.38 -20.26
N TYR A 67 3.10 22.22 -19.18
CA TYR A 67 2.58 23.30 -18.35
C TYR A 67 3.23 23.28 -16.97
N VAL A 68 4.11 24.23 -16.66
CA VAL A 68 4.67 24.35 -15.30
C VAL A 68 3.62 24.93 -14.36
N CYS A 69 3.39 24.24 -13.23
CA CYS A 69 2.39 24.65 -12.24
C CYS A 69 2.92 24.53 -10.81
N GLY A 70 2.49 25.43 -9.93
CA GLY A 70 2.42 25.23 -8.51
C GLY A 70 1.05 24.65 -8.13
N SER A 71 0.64 24.79 -6.86
CA SER A 71 -0.64 24.26 -6.40
C SER A 71 -1.85 24.90 -7.05
N PHE A 72 -2.79 24.09 -7.55
CA PHE A 72 -4.09 24.52 -8.04
C PHE A 72 -5.21 23.57 -7.60
N TYR A 73 -6.47 24.01 -7.71
CA TYR A 73 -7.64 23.33 -7.15
C TYR A 73 -8.63 22.93 -8.23
N LEU A 74 -8.90 21.64 -8.38
CA LEU A 74 -10.04 21.17 -9.15
C LEU A 74 -11.36 21.58 -8.47
N LYS A 75 -12.36 21.82 -9.28
CA LYS A 75 -13.71 22.21 -8.87
C LYS A 75 -14.75 21.23 -9.40
N SER A 76 -15.89 21.19 -8.75
CA SER A 76 -16.99 20.28 -9.09
C SER A 76 -17.36 20.34 -10.57
N ASN A 77 -17.62 19.17 -11.12
CA ASN A 77 -18.00 18.94 -12.51
C ASN A 77 -16.88 19.25 -13.54
N VAL A 78 -15.62 19.27 -13.14
CA VAL A 78 -14.46 19.46 -14.03
C VAL A 78 -13.69 18.16 -14.19
N LEU A 79 -13.50 17.73 -15.43
CA LEU A 79 -12.60 16.67 -15.82
C LEU A 79 -11.36 17.31 -16.48
N LEU A 80 -10.22 17.24 -15.79
CA LEU A 80 -8.93 17.70 -16.30
C LEU A 80 -8.35 16.63 -17.23
N CYS A 81 -8.26 16.92 -18.52
CA CYS A 81 -7.74 16.01 -19.52
C CYS A 81 -6.38 16.48 -20.03
N ILE A 82 -5.35 15.70 -19.83
CA ILE A 82 -3.98 15.96 -20.27
C ILE A 82 -3.71 15.05 -21.46
N ASP A 83 -3.57 15.63 -22.65
CA ASP A 83 -3.35 14.85 -23.87
C ASP A 83 -2.03 14.09 -23.85
N GLY A 84 -1.92 13.00 -24.62
CA GLY A 84 -0.79 12.07 -24.58
C GLY A 84 0.59 12.68 -24.81
N ASP A 85 0.66 13.79 -25.52
CA ASP A 85 1.91 14.54 -25.79
C ASP A 85 2.09 15.74 -24.86
N SER A 86 1.35 15.81 -23.75
CA SER A 86 1.36 16.94 -22.84
C SER A 86 1.61 16.51 -21.38
N ALA A 87 2.16 17.42 -20.60
CA ALA A 87 2.40 17.21 -19.19
C ALA A 87 2.10 18.44 -18.32
N ILE A 88 1.70 18.18 -17.08
CA ILE A 88 1.84 19.16 -15.99
C ILE A 88 3.15 18.88 -15.29
N LEU A 89 4.04 19.89 -15.23
CA LEU A 89 5.31 19.85 -14.53
C LEU A 89 5.22 20.64 -13.23
N GLY A 90 5.51 20.04 -12.11
CA GLY A 90 5.58 20.72 -10.82
C GLY A 90 6.62 21.86 -10.86
N SER A 91 6.30 23.03 -10.29
CA SER A 91 7.25 24.13 -10.17
C SER A 91 8.46 23.74 -9.30
N LEU A 92 9.63 24.21 -9.66
CA LEU A 92 10.84 24.06 -8.82
C LEU A 92 11.00 25.22 -7.81
N ASN A 93 10.04 26.11 -7.73
CA ASN A 93 10.03 27.16 -6.72
C ASN A 93 9.12 26.77 -5.55
N PRO A 94 9.63 26.53 -4.33
CA PRO A 94 8.83 26.14 -3.18
C PRO A 94 7.68 27.10 -2.86
N PHE A 95 7.80 28.38 -3.20
CA PHE A 95 6.76 29.39 -2.92
C PHE A 95 5.55 29.29 -3.86
N ASP A 96 5.61 28.49 -4.91
CA ASP A 96 4.48 28.25 -5.81
C ASP A 96 3.50 27.20 -5.25
N TYR A 97 3.85 26.57 -4.15
CA TYR A 97 3.03 25.53 -3.50
C TYR A 97 2.34 26.05 -2.25
N VAL A 98 1.14 25.53 -2.03
CA VAL A 98 0.30 25.84 -0.86
C VAL A 98 0.16 24.58 -0.01
N ARG A 99 0.32 24.74 1.31
CA ARG A 99 -0.16 23.75 2.27
C ARG A 99 -1.61 24.04 2.57
N ASP A 100 -2.52 23.18 2.11
CA ASP A 100 -3.95 23.40 2.29
C ASP A 100 -4.33 23.37 3.79
N PRO A 101 -5.13 24.35 4.28
CA PRO A 101 -5.46 24.46 5.70
C PRO A 101 -6.42 23.37 6.19
N ASP A 102 -7.23 22.77 5.33
CA ASP A 102 -8.18 21.70 5.70
C ASP A 102 -7.54 20.31 5.58
N ALA A 103 -6.91 20.03 4.44
CA ALA A 103 -6.20 18.79 4.20
C ALA A 103 -4.92 18.64 5.04
N LYS A 104 -4.25 19.75 5.39
CA LYS A 104 -2.97 19.80 6.12
C LYS A 104 -1.76 19.27 5.34
N TRP A 105 -1.90 19.09 4.04
CA TRP A 105 -0.87 18.61 3.12
C TRP A 105 -0.54 19.65 2.06
N THR A 106 0.58 19.44 1.37
CA THR A 106 1.00 20.19 0.21
C THR A 106 0.84 19.30 -1.02
N ALA A 107 0.23 19.80 -2.09
CA ALA A 107 0.09 19.05 -3.33
C ALA A 107 0.13 19.98 -4.55
N LEU A 108 0.37 19.37 -5.73
CA LEU A 108 0.28 20.04 -7.01
C LEU A 108 -1.19 20.22 -7.41
N VAL A 109 -1.99 19.15 -7.34
CA VAL A 109 -3.41 19.17 -7.68
C VAL A 109 -4.25 18.86 -6.45
N PHE A 110 -5.05 19.82 -6.02
CA PHE A 110 -6.01 19.67 -4.93
C PHE A 110 -7.45 19.53 -5.42
N ALA A 111 -8.27 18.87 -4.60
CA ALA A 111 -9.72 19.03 -4.60
C ALA A 111 -10.23 18.90 -3.16
N ILE A 112 -11.01 19.89 -2.69
CA ILE A 112 -11.50 19.94 -1.31
C ILE A 112 -13.02 20.04 -1.33
N GLY A 113 -13.72 18.99 -0.87
CA GLY A 113 -15.18 18.98 -0.82
C GLY A 113 -15.88 19.06 -2.17
N GLN A 114 -15.26 18.54 -3.22
CA GLN A 114 -15.77 18.64 -4.58
C GLN A 114 -16.50 17.37 -5.03
N GLU A 115 -17.35 17.50 -6.04
CA GLU A 115 -18.13 16.40 -6.60
C GLU A 115 -17.94 16.27 -8.11
N ASN A 116 -17.97 15.03 -8.63
CA ASN A 116 -17.85 14.71 -10.05
C ASN A 116 -16.60 15.34 -10.69
N ILE A 117 -15.45 15.00 -10.16
CA ILE A 117 -14.14 15.49 -10.60
C ILE A 117 -13.30 14.37 -11.17
N GLY A 118 -12.30 14.72 -11.95
CA GLY A 118 -11.36 13.72 -12.41
C GLY A 118 -10.17 14.26 -13.18
N ILE A 119 -9.25 13.34 -13.47
CA ILE A 119 -8.05 13.56 -14.28
C ILE A 119 -7.94 12.43 -15.29
N CYS A 120 -7.69 12.74 -16.56
CA CYS A 120 -7.57 11.74 -17.61
C CYS A 120 -6.69 12.22 -18.79
N GLY A 121 -6.56 11.39 -19.85
CA GLY A 121 -6.15 11.84 -21.17
C GLY A 121 -4.88 11.24 -21.76
N GLY A 122 -4.15 10.37 -21.05
CA GLY A 122 -2.96 9.69 -21.57
C GLY A 122 -1.66 10.48 -21.45
N GLY A 123 -1.72 11.74 -20.99
CA GLY A 123 -0.55 12.56 -20.67
C GLY A 123 0.03 12.27 -19.29
N MET A 124 0.71 13.24 -18.69
CA MET A 124 1.48 13.04 -17.49
C MET A 124 1.33 14.18 -16.48
N ILE A 125 1.40 13.84 -15.20
CA ILE A 125 1.72 14.78 -14.12
C ILE A 125 3.08 14.37 -13.56
N ASP A 126 4.09 15.21 -13.73
CA ASP A 126 5.45 15.04 -13.18
C ASP A 126 5.67 16.05 -12.05
N GLY A 127 5.69 15.58 -10.82
CA GLY A 127 5.91 16.41 -9.65
C GLY A 127 7.35 16.95 -9.53
N ARG A 128 8.30 16.39 -10.28
CA ARG A 128 9.74 16.68 -10.20
C ARG A 128 10.24 16.61 -8.75
N GLY A 129 9.80 15.57 -8.05
CA GLY A 129 9.84 15.45 -6.59
C GLY A 129 11.20 15.52 -5.97
N PHE A 130 12.20 14.90 -6.57
CA PHE A 130 13.59 15.02 -6.09
C PHE A 130 14.07 16.46 -6.14
N ASP A 131 13.90 17.12 -7.28
CA ASP A 131 14.41 18.48 -7.50
C ASP A 131 13.74 19.48 -6.55
N ILE A 132 12.42 19.39 -6.39
CA ILE A 132 11.69 20.28 -5.47
C ILE A 132 12.04 20.00 -4.00
N ALA A 133 12.21 18.74 -3.61
CA ALA A 133 12.58 18.39 -2.23
C ALA A 133 13.99 18.88 -1.86
N VAL A 134 14.95 18.75 -2.79
CA VAL A 134 16.31 19.32 -2.63
C VAL A 134 16.22 20.84 -2.55
N ARG A 135 15.45 21.48 -3.43
CA ARG A 135 15.29 22.94 -3.43
C ARG A 135 14.68 23.47 -2.13
N TYR A 136 13.73 22.77 -1.54
CA TYR A 136 13.23 23.10 -0.21
C TYR A 136 14.33 23.09 0.85
N THR A 137 15.15 22.05 0.86
CA THR A 137 16.25 21.91 1.81
C THR A 137 17.29 23.04 1.62
N ASP A 138 17.64 23.35 0.37
CA ASP A 138 18.52 24.46 0.05
C ASP A 138 17.99 25.80 0.56
N PHE A 139 16.68 26.06 0.39
CA PHE A 139 16.06 27.31 0.85
C PHE A 139 16.07 27.46 2.37
N VAL A 140 15.93 26.35 3.09
CA VAL A 140 16.07 26.34 4.56
C VAL A 140 17.51 26.63 4.97
N HIS A 141 18.51 25.99 4.35
CA HIS A 141 19.92 26.21 4.64
C HIS A 141 20.39 27.63 4.28
N LEU A 142 19.82 28.24 3.24
CA LEU A 142 20.08 29.60 2.84
C LEU A 142 19.33 30.66 3.68
N GLY A 143 18.48 30.25 4.60
CA GLY A 143 17.65 31.15 5.41
C GLY A 143 16.52 31.83 4.64
N LEU A 144 16.16 31.32 3.46
CA LEU A 144 15.04 31.82 2.65
C LEU A 144 13.70 31.27 3.11
N MET A 145 13.73 30.15 3.83
CA MET A 145 12.58 29.52 4.48
C MET A 145 12.95 29.11 5.91
N GLU A 146 11.99 29.25 6.81
CA GLU A 146 12.11 28.76 8.18
C GLU A 146 11.43 27.39 8.29
N ASP A 147 12.21 26.34 8.56
CA ASP A 147 11.69 25.02 8.82
C ASP A 147 12.62 24.19 9.70
N LYS A 148 12.02 23.21 10.38
CA LYS A 148 12.75 22.18 11.13
C LYS A 148 12.90 20.95 10.28
N LEU A 149 14.06 20.77 9.68
CA LEU A 149 14.40 19.55 8.95
C LEU A 149 14.50 18.35 9.90
N SER A 150 14.11 17.20 9.41
CA SER A 150 14.31 15.90 10.05
C SER A 150 15.20 15.05 9.17
N ASN A 151 16.41 14.70 9.63
CA ASN A 151 17.43 14.02 8.83
C ASN A 151 17.71 14.75 7.50
N ASP A 152 17.96 16.06 7.59
CA ASP A 152 18.23 16.96 6.46
C ASP A 152 17.15 16.96 5.36
N ARG A 153 15.92 16.70 5.70
CA ARG A 153 14.77 16.77 4.79
C ARG A 153 13.53 17.31 5.47
N MET A 154 12.65 17.86 4.67
CA MET A 154 11.36 18.35 5.14
C MET A 154 10.43 17.19 5.50
N VAL A 155 9.54 17.44 6.47
CA VAL A 155 8.48 16.48 6.82
C VAL A 155 7.57 16.21 5.62
N GLU A 156 6.93 15.05 5.62
CA GLU A 156 6.08 14.57 4.54
C GLU A 156 5.05 15.60 4.08
N GLN A 157 4.26 16.14 5.03
CA GLN A 157 3.14 17.06 4.75
C GLN A 157 3.52 18.38 4.07
N LYS A 158 4.80 18.71 4.02
CA LYS A 158 5.31 19.94 3.39
C LYS A 158 5.90 19.70 2.01
N ARG A 159 6.17 18.46 1.65
CA ARG A 159 6.62 18.06 0.32
C ARG A 159 5.40 17.84 -0.59
N PRO A 160 5.38 18.39 -1.82
CA PRO A 160 4.18 18.32 -2.65
C PRO A 160 3.90 16.88 -3.15
N GLU A 161 2.69 16.42 -2.92
CA GLU A 161 2.08 15.28 -3.60
C GLU A 161 1.70 15.69 -5.04
N ASN A 162 1.52 14.72 -5.94
CA ASN A 162 0.96 15.04 -7.25
C ASN A 162 -0.54 15.34 -7.14
N ILE A 163 -1.27 14.54 -6.38
CA ILE A 163 -2.74 14.68 -6.21
C ILE A 163 -3.09 14.53 -4.73
N HIS A 164 -3.87 15.48 -4.20
CA HIS A 164 -4.50 15.35 -2.89
C HIS A 164 -5.98 15.75 -2.94
N PHE A 165 -6.87 14.76 -2.82
CA PHE A 165 -8.32 15.00 -2.77
C PHE A 165 -8.85 14.72 -1.36
N TYR A 166 -9.56 15.69 -0.80
CA TYR A 166 -10.07 15.63 0.56
C TYR A 166 -11.59 15.85 0.58
N LYS A 167 -12.34 14.91 1.16
CA LYS A 167 -13.81 14.94 1.29
C LYS A 167 -14.54 15.11 -0.06
N CYS A 168 -14.04 14.47 -1.11
CA CYS A 168 -14.64 14.54 -2.44
C CYS A 168 -15.49 13.29 -2.73
N THR A 169 -16.39 13.42 -3.72
CA THR A 169 -17.27 12.32 -4.15
C THR A 169 -17.35 12.24 -5.67
N GLY A 170 -17.38 11.01 -6.24
CA GLY A 170 -17.49 10.83 -7.68
C GLY A 170 -16.18 11.19 -8.39
N ILE A 171 -15.10 10.51 -8.03
CA ILE A 171 -13.75 10.76 -8.52
C ILE A 171 -13.40 9.78 -9.64
N THR A 172 -12.87 10.26 -10.75
CA THR A 172 -12.34 9.42 -11.84
C THR A 172 -10.91 9.82 -12.18
N ILE A 173 -9.96 8.90 -12.01
CA ILE A 173 -8.56 9.04 -12.47
C ILE A 173 -8.34 7.96 -13.52
N LYS A 174 -8.04 8.36 -14.75
CA LYS A 174 -8.06 7.39 -15.84
C LYS A 174 -7.01 7.65 -16.90
N ASP A 175 -6.31 6.56 -17.32
CA ASP A 175 -5.39 6.56 -18.47
C ASP A 175 -4.35 7.70 -18.38
N ILE A 176 -3.75 7.91 -17.22
CA ILE A 176 -2.78 8.99 -16.93
C ILE A 176 -1.50 8.41 -16.33
N THR A 177 -0.36 9.07 -16.57
CA THR A 177 0.89 8.78 -15.86
C THR A 177 1.12 9.78 -14.74
N LEU A 178 1.38 9.28 -13.53
CA LEU A 178 1.73 10.07 -12.35
C LEU A 178 3.18 9.78 -11.98
N LYS A 179 4.03 10.80 -12.08
CA LYS A 179 5.46 10.65 -11.99
C LYS A 179 6.07 11.51 -10.89
N ASP A 180 7.08 10.97 -10.23
CA ASP A 180 8.02 11.61 -9.30
C ASP A 180 7.42 12.72 -8.42
N PRO A 181 6.55 12.38 -7.44
CA PRO A 181 6.04 13.35 -6.46
C PRO A 181 7.12 13.72 -5.44
N GLY A 182 6.96 14.83 -4.74
CA GLY A 182 7.82 15.18 -3.60
C GLY A 182 7.57 14.33 -2.36
N CYS A 183 6.39 13.68 -2.27
CA CYS A 183 5.97 12.79 -1.19
C CYS A 183 5.07 11.67 -1.76
N TRP A 184 3.96 11.33 -1.14
CA TRP A 184 2.97 10.38 -1.66
C TRP A 184 2.47 10.84 -3.03
N ASN A 185 2.19 9.88 -3.91
CA ASN A 185 1.87 10.27 -5.28
C ASN A 185 0.45 10.82 -5.41
N GLN A 186 -0.51 10.02 -4.95
CA GLN A 186 -1.92 10.37 -4.99
C GLN A 186 -2.60 9.95 -3.68
N GLN A 187 -3.13 10.91 -2.97
CA GLN A 187 -3.85 10.70 -1.71
C GLN A 187 -5.33 11.04 -1.88
N TYR A 188 -6.18 10.13 -1.44
CA TYR A 188 -7.61 10.33 -1.31
C TYR A 188 -7.97 10.19 0.17
N ASP A 189 -8.41 11.27 0.81
CA ASP A 189 -8.73 11.30 2.24
C ASP A 189 -10.22 11.64 2.44
N LYS A 190 -10.95 10.74 3.10
CA LYS A 190 -12.39 10.85 3.36
C LYS A 190 -13.21 11.05 2.08
N CYS A 191 -12.79 10.43 1.01
CA CYS A 191 -13.45 10.47 -0.29
C CYS A 191 -14.34 9.25 -0.50
N ARG A 192 -15.26 9.36 -1.47
CA ARG A 192 -16.18 8.28 -1.84
C ARG A 192 -16.42 8.21 -3.34
N ASP A 193 -16.83 7.02 -3.81
CA ASP A 193 -17.10 6.75 -5.23
C ASP A 193 -15.87 7.07 -6.09
N ILE A 194 -14.78 6.30 -5.90
CA ILE A 194 -13.48 6.53 -6.54
C ILE A 194 -13.23 5.45 -7.59
N LEU A 195 -12.94 5.84 -8.82
CA LEU A 195 -12.44 4.98 -9.88
C LEU A 195 -11.03 5.41 -10.30
N ILE A 196 -10.06 4.50 -10.14
CA ILE A 196 -8.69 4.61 -10.66
C ILE A 196 -8.51 3.50 -11.68
N ASP A 197 -8.42 3.81 -12.97
CA ASP A 197 -8.44 2.83 -14.06
C ASP A 197 -7.36 3.16 -15.11
N GLY A 198 -6.47 2.19 -15.39
CA GLY A 198 -5.43 2.37 -16.41
C GLY A 198 -4.33 3.36 -16.04
N VAL A 199 -4.14 3.64 -14.76
CA VAL A 199 -3.13 4.60 -14.28
C VAL A 199 -1.76 3.95 -14.21
N THR A 200 -0.75 4.66 -14.69
CA THR A 200 0.66 4.32 -14.50
C THR A 200 1.26 5.23 -13.44
N VAL A 201 1.95 4.64 -12.45
CA VAL A 201 2.77 5.37 -11.48
C VAL A 201 4.24 5.04 -11.75
N ASP A 202 5.06 6.08 -11.88
CA ASP A 202 6.53 6.02 -11.93
C ASP A 202 7.10 6.98 -10.88
N ALA A 203 7.22 6.51 -9.63
CA ALA A 203 7.49 7.32 -8.46
C ALA A 203 8.64 6.72 -7.64
N LYS A 204 9.89 6.91 -8.12
CA LYS A 204 11.10 6.28 -7.57
C LYS A 204 12.21 7.28 -7.22
N SER A 205 11.90 8.55 -7.24
CA SER A 205 12.95 9.56 -7.18
C SER A 205 13.23 10.06 -5.77
N TYR A 206 12.31 9.88 -4.83
CA TYR A 206 12.48 10.43 -3.48
C TYR A 206 11.80 9.57 -2.40
N TRP A 207 11.99 9.93 -1.14
CA TRP A 207 11.42 9.27 0.04
C TRP A 207 9.89 9.41 0.09
N ASN A 208 9.21 8.34 0.55
CA ASN A 208 7.76 8.30 0.69
C ASN A 208 7.03 8.52 -0.65
N ASN A 209 7.59 8.01 -1.73
CA ASN A 209 6.91 8.00 -3.01
C ASN A 209 6.00 6.76 -3.08
N ASP A 210 4.90 6.80 -2.34
CA ASP A 210 3.85 5.78 -2.35
C ASP A 210 3.11 5.81 -3.71
N GLY A 211 2.57 4.67 -4.14
CA GLY A 211 1.80 4.59 -5.39
C GLY A 211 0.42 5.22 -5.26
N VAL A 212 -0.35 4.81 -4.27
CA VAL A 212 -1.65 5.38 -3.93
C VAL A 212 -1.95 5.21 -2.45
N ASP A 213 -2.48 6.25 -1.83
CA ASP A 213 -2.93 6.29 -0.45
C ASP A 213 -4.44 6.50 -0.36
N ILE A 214 -5.14 5.45 0.06
CA ILE A 214 -6.59 5.47 0.29
C ILE A 214 -6.82 5.61 1.80
N VAL A 215 -7.29 6.77 2.23
CA VAL A 215 -7.40 7.15 3.65
C VAL A 215 -8.85 7.39 4.04
N ASP A 216 -9.41 6.57 4.90
CA ASP A 216 -10.81 6.71 5.37
C ASP A 216 -11.84 6.88 4.23
N CYS A 217 -11.68 6.10 3.13
CA CYS A 217 -12.50 6.18 1.93
C CYS A 217 -13.46 5.00 1.79
N SER A 218 -14.53 5.19 1.02
CA SER A 218 -15.48 4.12 0.69
C SER A 218 -15.79 4.04 -0.81
N ASP A 219 -16.19 2.84 -1.25
CA ASP A 219 -16.61 2.58 -2.62
C ASP A 219 -15.51 2.91 -3.64
N VAL A 220 -14.36 2.23 -3.51
CA VAL A 220 -13.15 2.47 -4.31
C VAL A 220 -12.88 1.29 -5.25
N ILE A 221 -12.62 1.59 -6.51
CA ILE A 221 -12.15 0.63 -7.52
C ILE A 221 -10.80 1.12 -8.07
N ILE A 222 -9.77 0.30 -7.93
CA ILE A 222 -8.45 0.47 -8.57
C ILE A 222 -8.26 -0.70 -9.51
N ARG A 223 -8.09 -0.45 -10.79
CA ARG A 223 -7.95 -1.54 -11.75
C ARG A 223 -7.08 -1.21 -12.96
N ASN A 224 -6.53 -2.26 -13.57
CA ASN A 224 -5.74 -2.17 -14.80
C ASN A 224 -4.54 -1.21 -14.66
N CYS A 225 -3.96 -1.10 -13.45
CA CYS A 225 -2.92 -0.15 -13.12
C CYS A 225 -1.54 -0.81 -13.05
N TYR A 226 -0.51 -0.02 -13.35
CA TYR A 226 0.89 -0.38 -13.17
C TYR A 226 1.57 0.66 -12.27
N PHE A 227 2.02 0.26 -11.08
CA PHE A 227 2.65 1.15 -10.11
C PHE A 227 4.08 0.70 -9.80
N ASP A 228 5.04 1.58 -10.02
CA ASP A 228 6.44 1.44 -9.63
C ASP A 228 6.78 2.57 -8.64
N ALA A 229 6.87 2.23 -7.36
CA ALA A 229 6.91 3.17 -6.25
C ALA A 229 8.14 2.95 -5.36
N ALA A 230 8.75 4.02 -4.85
CA ALA A 230 9.86 3.92 -3.90
C ALA A 230 9.40 3.65 -2.46
N ASP A 231 8.10 3.72 -2.18
CA ASP A 231 7.48 3.30 -0.92
C ASP A 231 6.26 2.40 -1.24
N ASP A 232 5.27 2.27 -0.38
CA ASP A 232 4.15 1.33 -0.50
C ASP A 232 3.35 1.52 -1.80
N VAL A 233 3.00 0.41 -2.50
CA VAL A 233 2.31 0.48 -3.81
C VAL A 233 0.82 0.80 -3.67
N TYR A 234 0.07 -0.12 -3.04
CA TYR A 234 -1.37 0.02 -2.76
C TYR A 234 -1.53 0.17 -1.26
N CYS A 235 -1.65 1.40 -0.78
CA CYS A 235 -1.63 1.72 0.64
C CYS A 235 -3.00 2.15 1.15
N PHE A 236 -3.44 1.52 2.23
CA PHE A 236 -4.72 1.79 2.89
C PHE A 236 -4.45 2.27 4.31
N LYS A 237 -4.87 3.49 4.62
CA LYS A 237 -4.61 4.16 5.89
C LYS A 237 -5.91 4.63 6.55
N SER A 238 -5.84 4.95 7.82
CA SER A 238 -6.90 5.64 8.56
C SER A 238 -6.28 6.60 9.56
N HIS A 239 -6.60 7.86 9.41
CA HIS A 239 -6.09 8.93 10.27
C HIS A 239 -6.98 9.21 11.47
N SER A 240 -8.22 8.73 11.46
CA SER A 240 -9.23 9.00 12.48
C SER A 240 -9.73 7.70 13.13
N GLU A 241 -9.99 7.74 14.46
CA GLU A 241 -10.63 6.62 15.15
C GLU A 241 -12.06 6.35 14.65
N ASP A 242 -12.74 7.38 14.16
CA ASP A 242 -14.05 7.28 13.53
C ASP A 242 -13.97 7.01 12.03
N GLY A 243 -12.76 6.95 11.47
CA GLY A 243 -12.52 6.69 10.06
C GLY A 243 -13.04 5.32 9.63
N VAL A 244 -13.55 5.24 8.40
CA VAL A 244 -14.02 3.99 7.81
C VAL A 244 -13.52 3.88 6.39
N SER A 245 -12.75 2.82 6.12
CA SER A 245 -12.39 2.40 4.77
C SER A 245 -13.18 1.14 4.45
N GLU A 246 -14.08 1.20 3.46
CA GLU A 246 -14.93 0.05 3.12
C GLU A 246 -15.28 -0.05 1.64
N ASN A 247 -15.62 -1.28 1.20
CA ASN A 247 -15.99 -1.58 -0.18
C ASN A 247 -14.86 -1.22 -1.16
N ILE A 248 -13.68 -1.76 -0.93
CA ILE A 248 -12.49 -1.48 -1.74
C ILE A 248 -12.21 -2.69 -2.64
N LEU A 249 -12.10 -2.46 -3.94
CA LEU A 249 -11.69 -3.44 -4.94
C LEU A 249 -10.41 -3.00 -5.63
N VAL A 250 -9.38 -3.85 -5.61
CA VAL A 250 -8.17 -3.70 -6.43
C VAL A 250 -8.08 -4.91 -7.35
N GLU A 251 -8.08 -4.72 -8.66
CA GLU A 251 -8.05 -5.84 -9.60
C GLU A 251 -7.22 -5.60 -10.86
N ASN A 252 -6.62 -6.67 -11.39
CA ASN A 252 -5.83 -6.64 -12.62
C ASN A 252 -4.69 -5.61 -12.57
N CYS A 253 -3.96 -5.58 -11.47
CA CYS A 253 -2.94 -4.57 -11.22
C CYS A 253 -1.56 -5.21 -11.04
N VAL A 254 -0.54 -4.42 -11.34
CA VAL A 254 0.86 -4.79 -11.19
C VAL A 254 1.55 -3.77 -10.30
N GLY A 255 2.39 -4.23 -9.37
CA GLY A 255 3.12 -3.37 -8.46
C GLY A 255 4.57 -3.78 -8.25
N ARG A 256 5.44 -2.80 -8.09
CA ARG A 256 6.84 -2.92 -7.69
C ARG A 256 7.14 -1.87 -6.63
N SER A 257 8.00 -2.20 -5.64
CA SER A 257 8.22 -1.27 -4.52
C SER A 257 9.57 -1.48 -3.82
N SER A 258 10.15 -0.41 -3.30
CA SER A 258 11.20 -0.53 -2.29
C SER A 258 10.65 -0.69 -0.86
N ALA A 259 9.33 -0.78 -0.69
CA ALA A 259 8.66 -1.09 0.56
C ALA A 259 7.67 -2.25 0.40
N ASN A 260 6.36 -2.04 0.41
CA ASN A 260 5.37 -3.12 0.36
C ASN A 260 4.47 -3.05 -0.88
N GLY A 261 3.98 -4.20 -1.32
CA GLY A 261 3.00 -4.29 -2.41
C GLY A 261 1.60 -3.85 -1.95
N ILE A 262 0.90 -4.70 -1.20
CA ILE A 262 -0.38 -4.38 -0.57
C ILE A 262 -0.10 -4.04 0.89
N LYS A 263 -0.51 -2.85 1.34
CA LYS A 263 -0.23 -2.35 2.69
C LYS A 263 -1.46 -1.80 3.38
N PHE A 264 -1.78 -2.32 4.55
CA PHE A 264 -2.66 -1.68 5.53
C PHE A 264 -1.77 -1.00 6.56
N GLY A 265 -1.74 0.34 6.53
CA GLY A 265 -0.94 1.12 7.46
C GLY A 265 0.23 1.93 6.81
N THR A 266 1.12 2.56 7.53
CA THR A 266 0.94 2.70 8.97
C THR A 266 -0.29 3.56 9.24
N TYR A 267 -0.54 4.29 10.22
CA TYR A 267 -1.80 5.01 10.47
C TYR A 267 -3.03 4.09 10.30
N THR A 268 -3.18 3.16 11.23
CA THR A 268 -4.33 2.25 11.27
C THR A 268 -5.17 2.53 12.50
N ARG A 269 -6.02 3.59 12.46
CA ARG A 269 -6.79 4.03 13.62
C ARG A 269 -8.26 3.65 13.59
N GLY A 270 -8.88 3.67 12.42
CA GLY A 270 -10.32 3.44 12.23
C GLY A 270 -10.68 2.01 11.84
N LYS A 271 -11.66 1.87 10.95
CA LYS A 271 -12.20 0.58 10.51
C LYS A 271 -11.87 0.30 9.06
N PHE A 272 -11.48 -0.95 8.80
CA PHE A 272 -11.22 -1.46 7.45
C PHE A 272 -12.07 -2.71 7.25
N LYS A 273 -12.97 -2.71 6.28
CA LYS A 273 -13.86 -3.84 6.00
C LYS A 273 -14.24 -3.97 4.53
N HIS A 274 -14.53 -5.20 4.10
CA HIS A 274 -14.94 -5.49 2.72
C HIS A 274 -13.89 -5.14 1.67
N PHE A 275 -12.64 -5.58 1.89
CA PHE A 275 -11.54 -5.42 0.93
C PHE A 275 -11.43 -6.64 0.02
N ARG A 276 -11.28 -6.40 -1.27
CA ARG A 276 -11.13 -7.43 -2.30
C ARG A 276 -9.97 -7.09 -3.21
N PHE A 277 -8.99 -7.98 -3.24
CA PHE A 277 -7.85 -7.93 -4.16
C PHE A 277 -7.95 -9.10 -5.10
N LYS A 278 -7.80 -8.88 -6.41
CA LYS A 278 -7.96 -9.92 -7.40
C LYS A 278 -7.02 -9.76 -8.58
N ASN A 279 -6.30 -10.83 -8.93
CA ASN A 279 -5.36 -10.84 -10.05
C ASN A 279 -4.32 -9.71 -9.94
N ILE A 280 -3.49 -9.79 -8.89
CA ILE A 280 -2.44 -8.82 -8.59
C ILE A 280 -1.08 -9.48 -8.76
N THR A 281 -0.17 -8.80 -9.46
CA THR A 281 1.24 -9.18 -9.53
C THR A 281 2.07 -8.17 -8.74
N ILE A 282 2.84 -8.64 -7.76
CA ILE A 282 3.84 -7.86 -7.03
C ILE A 282 5.20 -8.47 -7.33
N PHE A 283 6.16 -7.66 -7.74
CA PHE A 283 7.48 -8.16 -8.09
C PHE A 283 8.60 -7.22 -7.62
N ASP A 284 9.82 -7.74 -7.48
CA ASP A 284 11.02 -6.99 -7.07
C ASP A 284 10.72 -6.02 -5.91
N THR A 285 10.03 -6.52 -4.88
CA THR A 285 9.55 -5.70 -3.76
C THR A 285 10.36 -5.98 -2.51
N TYR A 286 10.94 -4.92 -1.94
CA TYR A 286 11.93 -5.02 -0.86
C TYR A 286 11.38 -5.63 0.42
N ARG A 287 10.19 -5.20 0.86
CA ARG A 287 9.55 -5.72 2.06
C ARG A 287 8.52 -6.81 1.72
N SER A 288 7.28 -6.60 2.02
CA SER A 288 6.28 -7.66 1.89
C SER A 288 5.39 -7.47 0.65
N ALA A 289 5.02 -8.60 0.02
CA ALA A 289 3.96 -8.58 -0.98
C ALA A 289 2.61 -8.19 -0.37
N ILE A 290 2.32 -8.72 0.84
CA ILE A 290 1.09 -8.46 1.58
C ILE A 290 1.45 -8.11 3.03
N THR A 291 1.10 -6.91 3.48
CA THR A 291 1.18 -6.46 4.87
C THR A 291 -0.20 -6.01 5.35
N ILE A 292 -0.76 -6.69 6.35
CA ILE A 292 -1.98 -6.25 7.04
C ILE A 292 -1.65 -6.11 8.51
N ALA A 293 -1.61 -4.85 8.97
CA ALA A 293 -1.19 -4.55 10.33
C ALA A 293 -2.18 -3.62 11.03
N THR A 294 -2.62 -3.97 12.23
CA THR A 294 -3.29 -3.06 13.15
C THR A 294 -2.39 -2.81 14.35
N VAL A 295 -1.76 -1.65 14.39
CA VAL A 295 -0.84 -1.25 15.45
C VAL A 295 -1.21 0.09 16.09
N ASP A 296 -2.19 0.81 15.53
CA ASP A 296 -2.64 2.11 15.99
C ASP A 296 -4.12 2.09 16.44
N GLY A 297 -4.67 0.89 16.70
CA GLY A 297 -6.02 0.73 17.25
C GLY A 297 -7.12 0.35 16.26
N ALA A 298 -6.79 0.04 15.00
CA ALA A 298 -7.79 -0.25 13.98
C ALA A 298 -8.51 -1.59 14.17
N GLN A 299 -9.71 -1.63 13.61
CA GLN A 299 -10.53 -2.81 13.42
C GLN A 299 -10.47 -3.23 11.94
N ILE A 300 -9.84 -4.37 11.67
CA ILE A 300 -9.66 -4.88 10.29
C ILE A 300 -10.38 -6.22 10.15
N GLU A 301 -11.33 -6.30 9.22
CA GLU A 301 -12.09 -7.53 8.96
C GLU A 301 -12.53 -7.69 7.50
N ASP A 302 -12.83 -8.92 7.11
CA ASP A 302 -13.34 -9.30 5.79
C ASP A 302 -12.45 -8.82 4.64
N VAL A 303 -11.20 -9.27 4.66
CA VAL A 303 -10.22 -9.05 3.60
C VAL A 303 -10.03 -10.34 2.80
N VAL A 304 -10.28 -10.29 1.49
CA VAL A 304 -10.05 -11.41 0.57
C VAL A 304 -9.03 -11.02 -0.49
N ILE A 305 -7.95 -11.77 -0.56
CA ILE A 305 -6.86 -11.61 -1.52
C ILE A 305 -6.83 -12.87 -2.38
N ASP A 306 -7.14 -12.74 -3.66
CA ASP A 306 -7.34 -13.84 -4.60
C ASP A 306 -6.48 -13.67 -5.86
N SER A 307 -5.83 -14.74 -6.30
CA SER A 307 -5.04 -14.75 -7.53
C SER A 307 -3.86 -13.76 -7.46
N ILE A 308 -2.93 -14.02 -6.53
CA ILE A 308 -1.73 -13.21 -6.32
C ILE A 308 -0.51 -13.94 -6.89
N ARG A 309 0.30 -13.19 -7.65
CA ARG A 309 1.64 -13.59 -8.06
C ARG A 309 2.66 -12.65 -7.42
N SER A 310 3.51 -13.19 -6.55
CA SER A 310 4.55 -12.44 -5.83
C SER A 310 5.92 -13.01 -6.23
N ILE A 311 6.71 -12.22 -6.95
CA ILE A 311 8.00 -12.67 -7.50
C ILE A 311 9.11 -11.79 -6.98
N HIS A 312 10.13 -12.38 -6.37
CA HIS A 312 11.24 -11.67 -5.76
C HIS A 312 10.75 -10.61 -4.76
N THR A 313 9.98 -11.04 -3.76
CA THR A 313 9.53 -10.17 -2.66
C THR A 313 10.17 -10.62 -1.36
N GLY A 314 10.55 -9.68 -0.52
CA GLY A 314 11.28 -9.97 0.73
C GLY A 314 10.49 -10.80 1.73
N ASN A 315 9.17 -10.66 1.74
CA ASN A 315 8.26 -11.47 2.57
C ASN A 315 6.91 -11.65 1.86
N PRO A 316 6.37 -12.87 1.72
CA PRO A 316 5.10 -13.08 1.04
C PRO A 316 3.88 -12.57 1.81
N ILE A 317 3.84 -12.84 3.14
CA ILE A 317 2.66 -12.59 3.98
C ILE A 317 3.10 -12.10 5.36
N PHE A 318 2.70 -10.90 5.73
CA PHE A 318 2.93 -10.30 7.03
C PHE A 318 1.63 -9.79 7.64
N LEU A 319 1.08 -10.53 8.61
CA LEU A 319 -0.11 -10.16 9.37
C LEU A 319 0.30 -9.85 10.81
N ARG A 320 -0.12 -8.68 11.34
CA ARG A 320 0.38 -8.16 12.61
C ARG A 320 -0.66 -7.40 13.41
N THR A 321 -0.68 -7.61 14.75
CA THR A 321 -1.35 -6.72 15.70
C THR A 321 -0.34 -6.12 16.68
N GLY A 322 -0.65 -4.94 17.22
CA GLY A 322 0.22 -4.23 18.17
C GLY A 322 -0.48 -3.04 18.80
N THR A 323 0.27 -2.22 19.57
CA THR A 323 -0.26 -1.12 20.40
C THR A 323 0.55 0.17 20.25
N ARG A 324 1.15 0.44 19.08
CA ARG A 324 2.07 1.57 18.87
C ARG A 324 1.45 2.92 19.22
N HIS A 325 0.22 3.19 18.81
CA HIS A 325 -0.53 4.41 19.06
C HIS A 325 -1.99 4.13 19.47
N THR A 326 -2.23 2.98 20.10
CA THR A 326 -3.55 2.58 20.60
C THR A 326 -3.84 3.29 21.92
N ASN A 327 -5.08 3.65 22.18
CA ASN A 327 -5.55 4.16 23.47
C ASN A 327 -6.56 3.20 24.11
N ASP A 328 -6.87 3.41 25.39
CA ASP A 328 -7.71 2.51 26.21
C ASP A 328 -9.17 2.38 25.72
N ASN A 329 -9.64 3.30 24.89
CA ASN A 329 -11.01 3.28 24.35
C ASN A 329 -11.14 2.46 23.08
N GLN A 330 -10.03 2.15 22.40
CA GLN A 330 -10.01 1.38 21.17
C GLN A 330 -10.08 -0.13 21.49
N LYS A 331 -10.74 -0.86 20.59
CA LYS A 331 -10.81 -2.33 20.63
C LYS A 331 -10.31 -2.87 19.29
N PRO A 332 -9.00 -2.84 19.08
CA PRO A 332 -8.42 -3.29 17.82
C PRO A 332 -8.64 -4.79 17.62
N TYR A 333 -8.79 -5.19 16.37
CA TYR A 333 -8.78 -6.58 15.96
C TYR A 333 -8.33 -6.75 14.52
N LEU A 334 -7.80 -7.93 14.21
CA LEU A 334 -7.49 -8.38 12.86
C LEU A 334 -8.09 -9.77 12.67
N LYS A 335 -9.13 -9.88 11.86
CA LYS A 335 -9.85 -11.13 11.66
C LYS A 335 -10.46 -11.31 10.27
N ASP A 336 -10.86 -12.56 9.99
CA ASP A 336 -11.58 -12.94 8.77
C ASP A 336 -10.77 -12.59 7.50
N ILE A 337 -9.51 -13.03 7.47
CA ILE A 337 -8.59 -12.80 6.36
C ILE A 337 -8.49 -14.08 5.52
N THR A 338 -8.75 -13.96 4.22
CA THR A 338 -8.57 -15.06 3.28
C THR A 338 -7.57 -14.70 2.20
N ILE A 339 -6.49 -15.47 2.08
CA ILE A 339 -5.52 -15.38 0.99
C ILE A 339 -5.61 -16.68 0.20
N LYS A 340 -5.88 -16.59 -1.09
CA LYS A 340 -6.05 -17.78 -1.93
C LYS A 340 -5.50 -17.63 -3.34
N ASN A 341 -5.18 -18.79 -3.94
CA ASN A 341 -4.64 -18.86 -5.30
C ASN A 341 -3.37 -18.02 -5.44
N MET A 342 -2.41 -18.20 -4.52
CA MET A 342 -1.17 -17.42 -4.48
C MET A 342 0.02 -18.28 -4.89
N TYR A 343 0.87 -17.71 -5.74
CA TYR A 343 2.24 -18.17 -5.96
C TYR A 343 3.22 -17.09 -5.51
N ALA A 344 4.25 -17.47 -4.75
CA ALA A 344 5.26 -16.55 -4.27
C ALA A 344 6.66 -17.13 -4.32
N GLU A 345 7.64 -16.27 -4.63
CA GLU A 345 9.08 -16.55 -4.56
C GLU A 345 9.78 -15.48 -3.73
N VAL A 346 10.50 -15.91 -2.71
CA VAL A 346 11.36 -15.05 -1.88
C VAL A 346 12.80 -15.22 -2.39
N PRO A 347 13.48 -14.14 -2.82
CA PRO A 347 14.87 -14.22 -3.26
C PRO A 347 15.83 -14.32 -2.07
N PHE A 348 17.05 -14.76 -2.34
CA PHE A 348 18.15 -14.68 -1.37
C PHE A 348 18.71 -13.24 -1.30
N GLU A 349 18.83 -12.60 -2.46
CA GLU A 349 19.34 -11.23 -2.59
C GLU A 349 18.27 -10.19 -2.26
N LYS A 350 18.70 -8.94 -2.19
CA LYS A 350 17.83 -7.78 -2.07
C LYS A 350 16.94 -7.63 -3.33
N PRO A 351 15.61 -7.64 -3.19
CA PRO A 351 14.73 -7.75 -4.35
C PRO A 351 14.47 -6.45 -5.12
N ASP A 352 14.74 -5.29 -4.54
CA ASP A 352 14.50 -3.98 -5.16
C ASP A 352 15.72 -3.38 -5.90
N ALA A 353 16.64 -4.24 -6.34
CA ALA A 353 17.82 -3.80 -7.06
C ALA A 353 17.46 -2.92 -8.28
N GLY A 354 18.08 -1.75 -8.37
CA GLY A 354 17.94 -0.83 -9.50
C GLY A 354 17.10 0.42 -9.25
N TYR A 355 16.56 0.64 -8.05
CA TYR A 355 16.05 1.97 -7.69
C TYR A 355 17.22 2.95 -7.51
N GLY A 356 17.07 4.17 -8.04
CA GLY A 356 18.03 5.25 -7.81
C GLY A 356 17.98 5.80 -6.38
N TYR A 357 16.85 5.57 -5.72
CA TYR A 357 16.63 5.82 -4.30
C TYR A 357 16.47 4.50 -3.56
N GLU A 358 17.16 4.38 -2.44
CA GLU A 358 17.02 3.24 -1.54
C GLU A 358 16.34 3.70 -0.25
N GLY A 359 15.24 3.04 0.10
CA GLY A 359 14.59 3.19 1.39
C GLY A 359 15.53 2.78 2.54
N PRO A 360 15.06 2.74 3.79
CA PRO A 360 15.88 2.31 4.92
C PRO A 360 16.50 0.95 4.61
N VAL A 361 17.84 0.92 4.60
CA VAL A 361 18.58 -0.33 4.37
C VAL A 361 18.52 -1.16 5.64
N GLU A 362 18.03 -2.36 5.51
CA GLU A 362 18.06 -3.35 6.57
C GLU A 362 19.20 -4.33 6.29
N ASP A 363 20.13 -4.43 7.23
CA ASP A 363 21.29 -5.34 7.13
C ASP A 363 20.89 -6.79 7.43
N LEU A 364 19.78 -7.28 6.88
CA LEU A 364 19.32 -8.63 7.10
C LEU A 364 19.16 -9.39 5.79
N PRO A 365 19.72 -10.60 5.68
CA PRO A 365 19.41 -11.51 4.59
C PRO A 365 17.90 -11.82 4.56
N ARG A 366 17.31 -11.92 3.37
CA ARG A 366 15.86 -12.16 3.23
C ARG A 366 15.43 -13.55 3.71
N ASN A 367 16.35 -14.50 3.74
CA ASN A 367 16.10 -15.86 4.21
C ASN A 367 15.89 -16.00 5.73
N VAL A 368 16.15 -14.98 6.54
CA VAL A 368 15.96 -15.08 7.99
C VAL A 368 14.50 -14.91 8.45
N CYS A 369 13.64 -14.31 7.61
CA CYS A 369 12.26 -14.05 7.97
C CYS A 369 11.29 -14.94 7.19
N PRO A 370 10.48 -15.77 7.88
CA PRO A 370 9.37 -16.51 7.27
C PRO A 370 8.18 -15.61 6.94
N SER A 371 7.13 -16.15 6.34
CA SER A 371 5.80 -15.54 6.43
C SER A 371 5.34 -15.47 7.89
N ILE A 372 4.77 -14.35 8.31
CA ILE A 372 4.46 -14.07 9.72
C ILE A 372 2.96 -13.84 9.89
N ILE A 373 2.36 -14.53 10.87
CA ILE A 373 1.01 -14.27 11.38
C ILE A 373 1.16 -14.11 12.89
N ALA A 374 1.42 -12.88 13.36
CA ALA A 374 1.75 -12.63 14.75
C ALA A 374 0.83 -11.60 15.39
N GLY A 375 -0.08 -12.08 16.23
CA GLY A 375 -0.81 -11.27 17.19
C GLY A 375 0.07 -10.91 18.39
N ILE A 376 -0.54 -10.22 19.35
CA ILE A 376 -0.03 -10.07 20.72
C ILE A 376 -1.01 -10.72 21.69
N PRO A 377 -0.65 -11.01 22.94
CA PRO A 377 -1.51 -11.76 23.86
C PRO A 377 -2.94 -11.21 23.99
N ASP A 378 -3.08 -9.89 24.07
CA ASP A 378 -4.36 -9.21 24.26
C ASP A 378 -5.12 -8.88 22.96
N ILE A 379 -4.44 -8.94 21.82
CA ILE A 379 -5.00 -8.66 20.49
C ILE A 379 -4.58 -9.77 19.52
N ARG A 380 -5.32 -10.86 19.56
CA ARG A 380 -5.04 -12.06 18.76
C ARG A 380 -5.50 -11.87 17.33
N ILE A 381 -4.84 -12.58 16.39
CA ILE A 381 -5.30 -12.64 15.00
C ILE A 381 -6.29 -13.78 14.86
N GLU A 382 -7.46 -13.53 14.27
CA GLU A 382 -8.53 -14.50 14.22
C GLU A 382 -8.96 -14.88 12.78
N ASN A 383 -9.27 -16.15 12.55
CA ASN A 383 -9.86 -16.65 11.31
C ASN A 383 -9.06 -16.34 10.06
N VAL A 384 -7.81 -16.78 9.99
CA VAL A 384 -6.98 -16.65 8.77
C VAL A 384 -7.06 -17.94 7.95
N ARG A 385 -7.43 -17.83 6.69
CA ARG A 385 -7.48 -18.92 5.74
C ARG A 385 -6.47 -18.71 4.60
N LEU A 386 -5.58 -19.68 4.45
CA LEU A 386 -4.62 -19.79 3.34
C LEU A 386 -5.08 -20.97 2.46
N GLU A 387 -5.46 -20.72 1.19
CA GLU A 387 -6.04 -21.70 0.29
C GLU A 387 -5.37 -21.70 -1.08
N ASN A 388 -4.96 -22.87 -1.57
CA ASN A 388 -4.27 -23.00 -2.86
C ASN A 388 -3.03 -22.08 -2.94
N ILE A 389 -2.10 -22.23 -2.01
CA ILE A 389 -0.90 -21.40 -1.88
C ILE A 389 0.33 -22.22 -2.24
N HIS A 390 1.24 -21.65 -3.02
CA HIS A 390 2.58 -22.18 -3.20
C HIS A 390 3.60 -21.08 -2.96
N ILE A 391 4.51 -21.28 -2.00
CA ILE A 391 5.60 -20.35 -1.68
C ILE A 391 6.93 -21.07 -1.76
N VAL A 392 7.90 -20.45 -2.44
CA VAL A 392 9.29 -20.88 -2.50
C VAL A 392 10.13 -19.92 -1.68
N TYR A 393 10.83 -20.47 -0.66
CA TYR A 393 11.75 -19.74 0.20
C TYR A 393 13.19 -20.07 -0.18
N PRO A 394 14.17 -19.17 0.01
CA PRO A 394 15.54 -19.39 -0.43
C PRO A 394 16.29 -20.42 0.43
N GLY A 395 15.99 -20.54 1.73
CA GLY A 395 16.79 -21.31 2.67
C GLY A 395 18.12 -20.62 3.00
N HIS A 396 19.15 -21.41 3.30
CA HIS A 396 20.52 -20.97 3.61
C HIS A 396 20.66 -20.09 4.88
N ALA A 397 19.77 -20.27 5.87
CA ALA A 397 19.98 -19.65 7.17
C ALA A 397 21.27 -20.18 7.79
N ASP A 398 22.09 -19.26 8.28
CA ASP A 398 23.40 -19.57 8.86
C ASP A 398 23.35 -19.47 10.39
N PRO A 399 23.40 -20.59 11.12
CA PRO A 399 23.37 -20.60 12.58
C PRO A 399 24.59 -19.93 13.24
N GLU A 400 25.67 -19.72 12.50
CA GLU A 400 26.86 -19.00 13.01
C GLU A 400 26.63 -17.49 12.95
N TYR A 401 25.84 -17.02 11.98
CA TYR A 401 25.46 -15.61 11.83
C TYR A 401 24.33 -15.22 12.77
N ALA A 402 23.26 -16.01 12.77
CA ALA A 402 22.08 -15.80 13.60
C ALA A 402 21.47 -17.16 13.93
N TYR A 403 21.24 -17.43 15.19
CA TYR A 403 20.63 -18.67 15.63
C TYR A 403 19.31 -18.40 16.33
N ALA A 404 18.23 -18.97 15.79
CA ALA A 404 16.92 -19.00 16.43
C ALA A 404 16.51 -20.46 16.70
N GLY A 405 16.45 -20.80 17.99
CA GLY A 405 16.09 -22.14 18.43
C GLY A 405 14.59 -22.33 18.65
N THR A 406 14.21 -23.59 18.95
CA THR A 406 12.80 -23.99 19.10
C THR A 406 12.49 -24.61 20.45
N SER A 407 13.38 -24.53 21.43
CA SER A 407 13.09 -24.89 22.82
C SER A 407 12.00 -23.96 23.37
N LYS A 408 11.36 -24.38 24.45
CA LYS A 408 10.32 -23.55 25.09
C LYS A 408 10.88 -22.22 25.58
N GLU A 409 12.09 -22.25 26.11
CA GLU A 409 12.81 -21.07 26.62
C GLU A 409 13.14 -20.10 25.49
N GLU A 410 13.66 -20.58 24.36
CA GLU A 410 13.99 -19.78 23.19
C GLU A 410 12.75 -19.15 22.56
N LEU A 411 11.66 -19.90 22.40
CA LEU A 411 10.39 -19.36 21.88
C LEU A 411 9.77 -18.31 22.81
N ASN A 412 9.91 -18.48 24.14
CA ASN A 412 9.47 -17.47 25.11
C ASN A 412 10.33 -16.19 25.09
N ALA A 413 11.55 -16.27 24.64
CA ALA A 413 12.45 -15.13 24.55
C ALA A 413 12.21 -14.22 23.32
N ILE A 414 11.40 -14.68 22.36
CA ILE A 414 11.05 -13.87 21.19
C ILE A 414 10.15 -12.71 21.64
N GLU A 415 10.62 -11.48 21.43
CA GLU A 415 9.89 -10.26 21.81
C GLU A 415 8.60 -10.11 21.03
N GLU A 416 7.56 -9.55 21.67
CA GLU A 416 6.25 -9.30 21.03
C GLU A 416 6.29 -8.14 20.04
N GLN A 417 7.24 -7.24 20.13
CA GLN A 417 7.36 -6.03 19.29
C GLN A 417 6.12 -5.12 19.30
N GLU A 418 5.37 -5.08 20.40
CA GLU A 418 4.03 -4.49 20.52
C GLU A 418 3.91 -3.07 20.01
N THR A 419 4.91 -2.24 20.31
CA THR A 419 4.92 -0.79 20.02
C THR A 419 5.80 -0.41 18.82
N ARG A 420 6.39 -1.40 18.15
CA ARG A 420 7.28 -1.15 17.02
C ARG A 420 6.49 -0.83 15.74
N TYR A 421 7.15 -0.14 14.83
CA TYR A 421 6.67 0.03 13.46
C TYR A 421 6.39 -1.35 12.85
N PRO A 422 5.28 -1.58 12.12
CA PRO A 422 4.89 -2.91 11.63
C PRO A 422 5.71 -3.31 10.41
N GLU A 423 6.94 -3.72 10.68
CA GLU A 423 7.88 -4.24 9.70
C GLU A 423 8.34 -5.63 10.12
N PHE A 424 8.36 -6.59 9.20
CA PHE A 424 8.70 -7.97 9.51
C PHE A 424 10.14 -8.13 10.02
N SER A 425 11.05 -7.31 9.54
CA SER A 425 12.47 -7.33 9.90
C SER A 425 12.76 -6.96 11.36
N ASN A 426 11.81 -6.35 12.07
CA ASN A 426 11.95 -6.05 13.50
C ASN A 426 12.22 -7.29 14.36
N TRP A 427 11.76 -8.47 13.93
CA TRP A 427 12.06 -9.73 14.63
C TRP A 427 13.43 -10.31 14.31
N LYS A 428 14.14 -9.74 13.32
CA LYS A 428 15.37 -10.32 12.80
C LYS A 428 15.14 -11.77 12.38
N GLU A 429 16.00 -12.70 12.76
CA GLU A 429 15.80 -14.12 12.52
C GLU A 429 14.65 -14.67 13.38
N LEU A 430 13.76 -15.44 12.76
CA LEU A 430 12.74 -16.23 13.44
C LEU A 430 13.01 -17.74 13.29
N PRO A 431 12.51 -18.58 14.22
CA PRO A 431 12.85 -20.00 14.28
C PRO A 431 12.14 -20.87 13.24
N ALA A 432 11.72 -20.31 12.13
CA ALA A 432 11.11 -21.03 11.02
C ALA A 432 11.59 -20.48 9.69
N TRP A 433 11.68 -21.31 8.64
CA TRP A 433 11.97 -20.82 7.30
C TRP A 433 10.69 -20.49 6.47
N GLY A 434 9.54 -21.10 6.81
CA GLY A 434 8.30 -20.97 6.05
C GLY A 434 7.25 -20.09 6.75
N PHE A 435 6.72 -20.54 7.89
CA PHE A 435 5.70 -19.78 8.64
C PHE A 435 6.03 -19.69 10.13
N TYR A 436 5.93 -18.50 10.68
CA TYR A 436 5.90 -18.24 12.11
C TYR A 436 4.52 -17.70 12.51
N ILE A 437 3.82 -18.42 13.40
CA ILE A 437 2.44 -18.09 13.79
C ILE A 437 2.38 -17.99 15.31
N ARG A 438 1.94 -16.83 15.83
CA ARG A 438 1.88 -16.57 17.25
C ARG A 438 0.63 -15.80 17.64
N HIS A 439 0.07 -16.09 18.82
CA HIS A 439 -1.13 -15.45 19.36
C HIS A 439 -2.26 -15.36 18.32
N ALA A 440 -2.69 -16.51 17.82
CA ALA A 440 -3.68 -16.59 16.74
C ALA A 440 -4.74 -17.67 17.00
N ASP A 441 -5.96 -17.44 16.49
CA ASP A 441 -7.08 -18.34 16.60
C ASP A 441 -7.69 -18.66 15.22
N GLY A 442 -7.97 -19.94 14.96
CA GLY A 442 -8.67 -20.35 13.74
C GLY A 442 -7.85 -20.24 12.46
N ILE A 443 -6.61 -20.71 12.47
CA ILE A 443 -5.72 -20.72 11.32
C ILE A 443 -5.97 -21.96 10.45
N VAL A 444 -6.17 -21.73 9.15
CA VAL A 444 -6.48 -22.81 8.19
C VAL A 444 -5.48 -22.77 7.03
N PHE A 445 -4.76 -23.86 6.86
CA PHE A 445 -4.04 -24.21 5.64
C PHE A 445 -4.91 -25.21 4.85
N ASP A 446 -5.25 -24.90 3.60
CA ASP A 446 -6.05 -25.73 2.72
C ASP A 446 -5.38 -25.79 1.35
N ASN A 447 -4.76 -26.93 0.99
CA ASN A 447 -3.96 -27.10 -0.20
C ASN A 447 -2.81 -26.06 -0.29
N VAL A 448 -1.93 -26.11 0.70
CA VAL A 448 -0.75 -25.20 0.79
C VAL A 448 0.52 -26.01 0.58
N THR A 449 1.37 -25.54 -0.32
CA THR A 449 2.72 -26.07 -0.55
C THR A 449 3.74 -25.01 -0.19
N ILE A 450 4.71 -25.35 0.64
CA ILE A 450 5.88 -24.52 0.91
C ILE A 450 7.14 -25.32 0.56
N THR A 451 8.04 -24.69 -0.16
CA THR A 451 9.28 -25.29 -0.66
C THR A 451 10.45 -24.46 -0.18
N VAL A 452 11.51 -25.10 0.26
CA VAL A 452 12.79 -24.45 0.48
C VAL A 452 13.77 -24.83 -0.63
N ALA A 453 14.45 -23.85 -1.21
CA ALA A 453 15.34 -24.04 -2.36
C ALA A 453 16.78 -24.42 -1.96
N GLY A 454 17.16 -24.24 -0.70
CA GLY A 454 18.48 -24.58 -0.16
C GLY A 454 18.41 -25.17 1.24
N GLU A 455 19.55 -25.57 1.78
CA GLU A 455 19.62 -26.05 3.17
C GLU A 455 19.12 -25.00 4.14
N ASP A 456 18.37 -25.41 5.15
CA ASP A 456 17.99 -24.56 6.28
C ASP A 456 17.93 -25.42 7.56
N TYR A 457 18.54 -24.96 8.64
CA TYR A 457 18.55 -25.71 9.89
C TYR A 457 17.21 -25.65 10.63
N ARG A 458 16.40 -24.63 10.36
CA ARG A 458 15.12 -24.37 11.03
C ARG A 458 14.02 -25.30 10.52
N PRO A 459 12.97 -25.56 11.32
CA PRO A 459 11.75 -26.19 10.84
C PRO A 459 11.00 -25.27 9.83
N ALA A 460 10.11 -25.87 9.06
CA ALA A 460 9.29 -25.13 8.11
C ALA A 460 8.24 -24.23 8.78
N ILE A 461 7.61 -24.74 9.85
CA ILE A 461 6.51 -24.05 10.54
C ILE A 461 6.76 -24.09 12.05
N VAL A 462 6.64 -22.93 12.67
CA VAL A 462 6.59 -22.81 14.14
C VAL A 462 5.28 -22.11 14.52
N THR A 463 4.56 -22.72 15.49
CA THR A 463 3.37 -22.12 16.09
C THR A 463 3.55 -21.97 17.59
N ASP A 464 3.19 -20.83 18.14
CA ASP A 464 3.27 -20.49 19.55
C ASP A 464 1.98 -19.82 20.02
N ASP A 465 1.31 -20.39 21.01
CA ASP A 465 0.03 -19.93 21.50
C ASP A 465 -1.03 -19.76 20.38
N VAL A 466 -1.32 -20.86 19.69
CA VAL A 466 -2.32 -20.92 18.62
C VAL A 466 -3.49 -21.84 19.02
N ASN A 467 -4.71 -21.40 18.80
CA ASN A 467 -5.89 -22.22 19.05
C ASN A 467 -6.69 -22.45 17.77
N GLY A 468 -6.93 -23.71 17.40
CA GLY A 468 -7.69 -24.06 16.20
C GLY A 468 -6.84 -24.04 14.93
N LEU A 469 -5.71 -24.76 14.93
CA LEU A 469 -4.89 -24.94 13.74
C LEU A 469 -5.39 -26.12 12.89
N ARG A 470 -5.81 -25.85 11.66
CA ARG A 470 -6.23 -26.86 10.70
C ARG A 470 -5.29 -26.90 9.51
N MET A 471 -4.72 -28.07 9.24
CA MET A 471 -3.86 -28.34 8.08
C MET A 471 -4.50 -29.43 7.22
N LYS A 472 -5.05 -29.03 6.08
CA LYS A 472 -5.62 -29.91 5.07
C LYS A 472 -4.77 -29.79 3.80
N ASP A 473 -4.24 -30.93 3.32
CA ASP A 473 -3.40 -31.00 2.14
C ASP A 473 -2.18 -30.03 2.20
N LEU A 474 -1.56 -29.92 3.38
CA LEU A 474 -0.32 -29.16 3.58
C LEU A 474 0.89 -30.00 3.12
N LYS A 475 1.66 -29.47 2.19
CA LYS A 475 2.90 -30.07 1.69
C LYS A 475 4.09 -29.19 2.06
N ILE A 476 5.11 -29.81 2.66
CA ILE A 476 6.40 -29.19 2.97
C ILE A 476 7.43 -29.93 2.15
N ILE A 477 8.10 -29.22 1.24
CA ILE A 477 9.15 -29.75 0.38
C ILE A 477 10.49 -29.19 0.87
N ASP A 478 11.28 -30.05 1.49
CA ASP A 478 12.61 -29.77 2.03
C ASP A 478 13.50 -30.98 1.69
N ASP A 479 14.03 -30.97 0.48
CA ASP A 479 14.88 -32.05 -0.03
C ASP A 479 16.26 -32.08 0.63
N PHE A 480 16.60 -31.05 1.39
CA PHE A 480 17.88 -30.92 2.12
C PHE A 480 17.77 -31.41 3.57
N ALA A 481 16.56 -31.63 4.07
CA ALA A 481 16.35 -31.98 5.47
C ALA A 481 17.06 -33.29 5.87
N PRO A 482 17.84 -33.30 6.95
CA PRO A 482 18.36 -34.53 7.48
C PRO A 482 17.22 -35.46 7.93
N LYS A 483 17.46 -36.77 7.83
CA LYS A 483 16.45 -37.77 8.19
C LYS A 483 15.96 -37.55 9.63
N GLY A 484 14.67 -37.39 9.81
CA GLY A 484 14.06 -37.22 11.14
C GLY A 484 13.91 -35.75 11.59
N LYS A 485 14.31 -34.77 10.79
CA LYS A 485 14.06 -33.35 11.07
C LYS A 485 12.55 -33.11 11.24
N LYS A 486 12.16 -32.51 12.34
CA LYS A 486 10.77 -32.09 12.56
C LYS A 486 10.49 -30.81 11.79
N GLN A 487 9.60 -30.86 10.82
CA GLN A 487 9.25 -29.71 9.98
C GLN A 487 8.19 -28.78 10.61
N ILE A 488 7.46 -29.24 11.62
CA ILE A 488 6.43 -28.46 12.31
C ILE A 488 6.69 -28.55 13.81
N ILE A 489 6.94 -27.41 14.44
CA ILE A 489 7.08 -27.27 15.90
C ILE A 489 5.86 -26.52 16.43
N THR A 490 5.29 -27.02 17.50
CA THR A 490 4.12 -26.41 18.14
C THR A 490 4.39 -26.21 19.62
N LYS A 491 4.20 -24.99 20.12
CA LYS A 491 4.24 -24.64 21.54
C LYS A 491 2.89 -24.04 21.92
N ASP A 492 2.32 -24.46 23.03
CA ASP A 492 1.03 -23.99 23.55
C ASP A 492 -0.12 -23.93 22.49
N THR A 493 -0.03 -24.81 21.48
CA THR A 493 -0.97 -24.88 20.36
C THR A 493 -2.05 -25.94 20.65
N LYS A 494 -3.33 -25.54 20.53
CA LYS A 494 -4.49 -26.38 20.87
C LYS A 494 -5.38 -26.60 19.65
N ASN A 495 -6.23 -27.64 19.71
CA ASN A 495 -7.23 -27.96 18.68
C ASN A 495 -6.63 -28.12 17.28
N ILE A 496 -5.52 -28.87 17.20
CA ILE A 496 -4.81 -29.15 15.95
C ILE A 496 -5.57 -30.25 15.18
N ARG A 497 -5.84 -30.01 13.89
CA ARG A 497 -6.45 -30.99 12.98
C ARG A 497 -5.58 -31.14 11.74
N LYS A 498 -5.10 -32.36 11.49
CA LYS A 498 -4.39 -32.76 10.26
C LYS A 498 -5.29 -33.67 9.45
N LYS A 499 -5.47 -33.41 8.18
CA LYS A 499 -6.24 -34.27 7.26
C LYS A 499 -5.46 -34.48 5.97
#